data_b90dcb69f85dd3c2037ec91cd818443b
#
_entry.id   b90dcb69f85dd3c2037ec91cd818443b
#
_cell.length_a   1.000
_cell.length_b   1.000
_cell.length_c   1.000
_cell.angle_alpha   90.00
_cell.angle_beta   90.00
_cell.angle_gamma   90.00
#
_symmetry.space_group_name_H-M   'P 1'
#
loop_
_entity.id
_entity.type
_entity.pdbx_description
1 polymer ?
#
loop_
_entity_poly.entity_id
_entity_poly.type
_entity_poly.pdbx_seq_one_letter_code
_entity_poly.pdbx_strand_id
1 'polypeptide(L)'
;MISTVTKAHAQQEILLLAMKAGQIQLENGAEIFRVEDTIMHICRAYGLHSVHIFVLSNGIFLSCGDETEPLFAKVLQVPVNNTNLRRVAEVNQLSRRIEEEGLSPENVRRELTRIEEHPGFPAALQIAVAGLAGACFGVMFGGSPWDFLCSIVVGSLYQAYAVYLGNPHLGRIVRTILGSAWITFLCILCYRFGPGENFDAMIIGGIILMVPGVAFTNAIRDMVDSDYISGSVRMLDAVIRFSLLFGVPARYDPSCALIGGVSWLAYLLLLPYSSVSIATFAATVIVILMSRWFAVRKRCPVTIFLISGI
;
A
#
# COMPACT_ATOMS: atom_id res chain seq x y z
N MET A 1 -16.81 -21.10 40.86
CA MET A 1 -17.47 -19.97 40.20
C MET A 1 -16.58 -18.73 40.12
N ILE A 2 -15.96 -18.22 41.22
CA ILE A 2 -15.07 -17.05 41.20
C ILE A 2 -13.82 -17.30 40.33
N SER A 3 -13.19 -18.49 40.38
CA SER A 3 -11.99 -18.79 39.59
C SER A 3 -12.25 -18.88 38.08
N THR A 4 -13.42 -19.33 37.67
CA THR A 4 -13.82 -19.45 36.26
C THR A 4 -14.06 -18.06 35.63
N VAL A 5 -14.69 -17.16 36.38
CA VAL A 5 -14.93 -15.76 35.94
C VAL A 5 -13.61 -15.00 35.80
N THR A 6 -12.66 -15.20 36.73
CA THR A 6 -11.34 -14.58 36.68
C THR A 6 -10.53 -15.09 35.47
N LYS A 7 -10.60 -16.38 35.15
CA LYS A 7 -9.95 -17.00 33.99
C LYS A 7 -10.54 -16.45 32.70
N ALA A 8 -11.86 -16.37 32.60
CA ALA A 8 -12.54 -15.81 31.42
C ALA A 8 -12.17 -14.33 31.15
N HIS A 9 -12.07 -13.51 32.22
CA HIS A 9 -11.62 -12.11 32.08
C HIS A 9 -10.16 -12.01 31.60
N ALA A 10 -9.25 -12.86 32.12
CA ALA A 10 -7.87 -12.86 31.67
C ALA A 10 -7.74 -13.29 30.20
N GLN A 11 -8.49 -14.32 29.78
CA GLN A 11 -8.53 -14.74 28.37
C GLN A 11 -9.06 -13.62 27.46
N GLN A 12 -10.14 -12.96 27.87
CA GLN A 12 -10.70 -11.82 27.13
C GLN A 12 -9.71 -10.67 26.99
N GLU A 13 -8.94 -10.38 28.03
CA GLU A 13 -7.90 -9.33 27.98
C GLU A 13 -6.83 -9.66 26.94
N ILE A 14 -6.35 -10.91 26.93
CA ILE A 14 -5.34 -11.37 25.95
C ILE A 14 -5.88 -11.25 24.53
N LEU A 15 -7.12 -11.69 24.28
CA LEU A 15 -7.77 -11.60 22.97
C LEU A 15 -7.89 -10.13 22.49
N LEU A 16 -8.20 -9.21 23.40
CA LEU A 16 -8.27 -7.78 23.08
C LEU A 16 -6.90 -7.19 22.75
N LEU A 17 -5.84 -7.62 23.46
CA LEU A 17 -4.47 -7.19 23.15
C LEU A 17 -4.00 -7.75 21.80
N ALA A 18 -4.24 -9.01 21.51
CA ALA A 18 -3.92 -9.63 20.23
C ALA A 18 -4.68 -8.95 19.08
N MET A 19 -5.98 -8.66 19.26
CA MET A 19 -6.77 -7.90 18.28
C MET A 19 -6.25 -6.47 18.09
N LYS A 20 -5.81 -5.79 19.16
CA LYS A 20 -5.21 -4.45 19.06
C LYS A 20 -3.90 -4.48 18.27
N ALA A 21 -3.05 -5.49 18.48
CA ALA A 21 -1.84 -5.68 17.69
C ALA A 21 -2.16 -5.87 16.20
N GLY A 22 -3.12 -6.73 15.87
CA GLY A 22 -3.60 -6.92 14.50
C GLY A 22 -4.21 -5.66 13.91
N GLN A 23 -4.97 -4.89 14.69
CA GLN A 23 -5.52 -3.60 14.27
C GLN A 23 -4.41 -2.63 13.84
N ILE A 24 -3.39 -2.44 14.69
CA ILE A 24 -2.26 -1.56 14.37
C ILE A 24 -1.57 -2.01 13.08
N GLN A 25 -1.35 -3.29 12.88
CA GLN A 25 -0.76 -3.81 11.66
C GLN A 25 -1.62 -3.53 10.42
N LEU A 26 -2.92 -3.87 10.48
CA LEU A 26 -3.84 -3.72 9.36
C LEU A 26 -4.03 -2.26 8.97
N GLU A 27 -4.21 -1.35 9.94
CA GLU A 27 -4.29 0.11 9.72
C GLU A 27 -3.06 0.67 9.02
N ASN A 28 -1.89 0.08 9.26
CA ASN A 28 -0.60 0.54 8.74
C ASN A 28 -0.13 -0.24 7.51
N GLY A 29 -1.01 -1.03 6.88
CA GLY A 29 -0.78 -1.64 5.58
C GLY A 29 -0.03 -2.96 5.63
N ALA A 30 -0.20 -3.76 6.68
CA ALA A 30 0.30 -5.12 6.72
C ALA A 30 -0.50 -6.04 5.77
N GLU A 31 0.12 -7.14 5.37
CA GLU A 31 -0.49 -8.25 4.63
C GLU A 31 -1.48 -8.99 5.53
N ILE A 32 -2.55 -9.54 4.96
CA ILE A 32 -3.60 -10.22 5.73
C ILE A 32 -3.03 -11.37 6.55
N PHE A 33 -2.30 -12.27 5.90
CA PHE A 33 -1.73 -13.45 6.56
C PHE A 33 -0.81 -13.06 7.74
N ARG A 34 -0.08 -11.94 7.62
CA ARG A 34 0.80 -11.44 8.68
C ARG A 34 0.01 -10.95 9.91
N VAL A 35 -1.15 -10.33 9.66
CA VAL A 35 -2.05 -9.91 10.74
C VAL A 35 -2.60 -11.12 11.48
N GLU A 36 -3.07 -12.14 10.75
CA GLU A 36 -3.59 -13.39 11.32
C GLU A 36 -2.51 -14.12 12.10
N ASP A 37 -1.30 -14.27 11.53
CA ASP A 37 -0.16 -14.90 12.16
C ASP A 37 0.23 -14.19 13.46
N THR A 38 0.30 -12.88 13.47
CA THR A 38 0.62 -12.09 14.67
C THR A 38 -0.42 -12.27 15.76
N ILE A 39 -1.72 -12.22 15.44
CA ILE A 39 -2.79 -12.42 16.42
C ILE A 39 -2.72 -13.86 16.99
N MET A 40 -2.56 -14.84 16.11
CA MET A 40 -2.45 -16.24 16.51
C MET A 40 -1.22 -16.47 17.39
N HIS A 41 -0.09 -15.89 17.05
CA HIS A 41 1.17 -16.00 17.78
C HIS A 41 1.04 -15.46 19.21
N ILE A 42 0.45 -14.26 19.36
CA ILE A 42 0.17 -13.67 20.68
C ILE A 42 -0.77 -14.56 21.49
N CYS A 43 -1.87 -15.03 20.89
CA CYS A 43 -2.81 -15.91 21.58
C CYS A 43 -2.15 -17.19 22.07
N ARG A 44 -1.33 -17.84 21.24
CA ARG A 44 -0.60 -19.07 21.58
C ARG A 44 0.42 -18.86 22.69
N ALA A 45 1.15 -17.73 22.67
CA ALA A 45 2.12 -17.39 23.70
C ALA A 45 1.49 -17.32 25.11
N TYR A 46 0.22 -16.98 25.21
CA TYR A 46 -0.54 -16.97 26.47
C TYR A 46 -1.40 -18.24 26.68
N GLY A 47 -1.19 -19.28 25.88
CA GLY A 47 -1.86 -20.58 26.05
C GLY A 47 -3.31 -20.62 25.55
N LEU A 48 -3.73 -19.72 24.68
CA LEU A 48 -5.03 -19.75 24.00
C LEU A 48 -4.91 -20.54 22.70
N HIS A 49 -5.54 -21.70 22.61
CA HIS A 49 -5.41 -22.60 21.46
C HIS A 49 -6.68 -22.68 20.60
N SER A 50 -7.86 -22.47 21.19
CA SER A 50 -9.15 -22.51 20.48
C SER A 50 -9.53 -21.12 19.96
N VAL A 51 -8.65 -20.52 19.13
CA VAL A 51 -8.85 -19.18 18.57
C VAL A 51 -9.05 -19.30 17.06
N HIS A 52 -10.14 -18.71 16.57
CA HIS A 52 -10.44 -18.60 15.16
C HIS A 52 -10.36 -17.15 14.74
N ILE A 53 -9.60 -16.89 13.68
CA ILE A 53 -9.33 -15.55 13.18
C ILE A 53 -9.69 -15.52 11.71
N PHE A 54 -10.35 -14.45 11.31
CA PHE A 54 -10.60 -14.14 9.90
C PHE A 54 -10.39 -12.66 9.69
N VAL A 55 -9.42 -12.30 8.87
CA VAL A 55 -9.04 -10.91 8.59
C VAL A 55 -9.44 -10.54 7.17
N LEU A 56 -10.07 -9.38 7.03
CA LEU A 56 -10.33 -8.73 5.75
C LEU A 56 -9.51 -7.44 5.63
N SER A 57 -9.45 -6.89 4.44
CA SER A 57 -8.72 -5.63 4.18
C SER A 57 -9.15 -4.45 5.07
N ASN A 58 -10.35 -4.50 5.65
CA ASN A 58 -10.94 -3.45 6.48
C ASN A 58 -11.58 -3.95 7.77
N GLY A 59 -11.28 -5.16 8.21
CA GLY A 59 -11.88 -5.71 9.42
C GLY A 59 -11.22 -6.98 9.93
N ILE A 60 -11.37 -7.21 11.23
CA ILE A 60 -10.88 -8.39 11.93
C ILE A 60 -12.05 -9.04 12.65
N PHE A 61 -12.23 -10.33 12.42
CA PHE A 61 -13.17 -11.20 13.12
C PHE A 61 -12.35 -12.15 13.97
N LEU A 62 -12.65 -12.18 15.25
CA LEU A 62 -11.96 -13.04 16.19
C LEU A 62 -12.98 -13.75 17.07
N SER A 63 -12.84 -15.07 17.21
CA SER A 63 -13.61 -15.86 18.16
C SER A 63 -12.69 -16.80 18.91
N CYS A 64 -13.04 -17.08 20.14
CA CYS A 64 -12.33 -18.01 21.01
C CYS A 64 -13.36 -18.76 21.86
N GLY A 65 -13.16 -20.05 22.03
CA GLY A 65 -14.01 -20.94 22.79
C GLY A 65 -14.36 -22.19 22.01
N ASP A 66 -14.76 -23.22 22.73
CA ASP A 66 -15.24 -24.50 22.21
C ASP A 66 -16.57 -24.92 22.91
N GLU A 67 -17.02 -26.15 22.71
CA GLU A 67 -18.24 -26.66 23.31
C GLU A 67 -18.26 -26.63 24.87
N THR A 68 -17.09 -26.52 25.49
CA THR A 68 -16.90 -26.58 26.95
C THR A 68 -16.60 -25.22 27.58
N GLU A 69 -16.16 -24.23 26.79
CA GLU A 69 -15.79 -22.90 27.26
C GLU A 69 -16.75 -21.82 26.70
N PRO A 70 -16.97 -20.70 27.44
CA PRO A 70 -17.80 -19.58 26.96
C PRO A 70 -17.26 -19.03 25.66
N LEU A 71 -18.10 -18.92 24.63
CA LEU A 71 -17.75 -18.37 23.36
C LEU A 71 -17.53 -16.86 23.51
N PHE A 72 -16.33 -16.40 23.20
CA PHE A 72 -16.02 -14.98 22.98
C PHE A 72 -15.95 -14.72 21.48
N ALA A 73 -16.68 -13.73 21.00
CA ALA A 73 -16.58 -13.30 19.61
C ALA A 73 -16.57 -11.78 19.55
N LYS A 74 -15.67 -11.21 18.70
CA LYS A 74 -15.57 -9.79 18.47
C LYS A 74 -15.28 -9.50 17.01
N VAL A 75 -15.94 -8.46 16.50
CA VAL A 75 -15.73 -7.90 15.18
C VAL A 75 -15.19 -6.49 15.36
N LEU A 76 -14.14 -6.16 14.62
CA LEU A 76 -13.54 -4.84 14.62
C LEU A 76 -13.45 -4.33 13.19
N GLN A 77 -14.08 -3.21 12.90
CA GLN A 77 -13.88 -2.49 11.65
C GLN A 77 -12.60 -1.67 11.75
N VAL A 78 -11.73 -1.81 10.76
CA VAL A 78 -10.42 -1.17 10.72
C VAL A 78 -10.36 -0.21 9.55
N PRO A 79 -10.19 1.10 9.78
CA PRO A 79 -10.04 2.06 8.70
C PRO A 79 -8.69 1.84 7.98
N VAL A 80 -8.72 1.86 6.66
CA VAL A 80 -7.48 1.82 5.87
C VAL A 80 -6.83 3.19 5.89
N ASN A 81 -5.73 3.31 6.62
CA ASN A 81 -4.94 4.53 6.77
C ASN A 81 -3.73 4.57 5.80
N ASN A 82 -2.84 5.52 6.00
CA ASN A 82 -1.57 5.59 5.28
C ASN A 82 -0.64 4.46 5.75
N THR A 83 0.12 3.89 4.82
CA THR A 83 1.09 2.83 5.12
C THR A 83 2.20 3.33 6.05
N ASN A 84 2.44 2.62 7.17
CA ASN A 84 3.56 2.84 8.08
C ASN A 84 4.22 1.50 8.42
N LEU A 85 5.16 1.08 7.59
CA LEU A 85 5.85 -0.21 7.73
C LEU A 85 6.67 -0.32 9.01
N ARG A 86 7.07 0.80 9.61
CA ARG A 86 7.76 0.80 10.90
C ARG A 86 6.86 0.24 12.00
N ARG A 87 5.63 0.73 12.12
CA ARG A 87 4.67 0.22 13.10
C ARG A 87 4.38 -1.26 12.89
N VAL A 88 4.25 -1.69 11.62
CA VAL A 88 4.08 -3.11 11.27
C VAL A 88 5.27 -3.93 11.78
N ALA A 89 6.51 -3.47 11.57
CA ALA A 89 7.70 -4.16 12.03
C ALA A 89 7.81 -4.19 13.56
N GLU A 90 7.51 -3.08 14.24
CA GLU A 90 7.54 -2.98 15.71
C GLU A 90 6.52 -3.92 16.36
N VAL A 91 5.30 -4.02 15.83
CA VAL A 91 4.29 -4.99 16.33
C VAL A 91 4.74 -6.43 16.08
N ASN A 92 5.30 -6.73 14.92
CA ASN A 92 5.82 -8.06 14.62
C ASN A 92 6.99 -8.44 15.54
N GLN A 93 7.86 -7.49 15.87
CA GLN A 93 8.93 -7.71 16.84
C GLN A 93 8.36 -7.93 18.25
N LEU A 94 7.35 -7.15 18.65
CA LEU A 94 6.70 -7.30 19.94
C LEU A 94 6.06 -8.69 20.08
N SER A 95 5.40 -9.21 19.05
CA SER A 95 4.78 -10.54 19.11
C SER A 95 5.79 -11.65 19.39
N ARG A 96 7.00 -11.56 18.82
CA ARG A 96 8.11 -12.51 19.11
C ARG A 96 8.64 -12.37 20.54
N ARG A 97 8.83 -11.12 21.00
CA ARG A 97 9.27 -10.84 22.37
C ARG A 97 8.29 -11.34 23.42
N ILE A 98 6.99 -11.33 23.14
CA ILE A 98 5.97 -11.90 24.04
C ILE A 98 6.24 -13.37 24.28
N GLU A 99 6.58 -14.13 23.24
CA GLU A 99 6.89 -15.56 23.35
C GLU A 99 8.25 -15.81 24.03
N GLU A 100 9.29 -15.06 23.63
CA GLU A 100 10.65 -15.27 24.11
C GLU A 100 10.86 -14.79 25.55
N GLU A 101 10.29 -13.65 25.92
CA GLU A 101 10.52 -12.98 27.22
C GLU A 101 9.37 -13.24 28.22
N GLY A 102 8.25 -13.80 27.81
CA GLY A 102 7.08 -14.04 28.68
C GLY A 102 6.49 -12.75 29.23
N LEU A 103 6.34 -11.71 28.38
CA LEU A 103 5.87 -10.39 28.80
C LEU A 103 4.48 -10.47 29.44
N SER A 104 4.25 -9.71 30.50
CA SER A 104 2.91 -9.60 31.10
C SER A 104 1.95 -8.83 30.20
N PRO A 105 0.63 -9.12 30.25
CA PRO A 105 -0.38 -8.41 29.44
C PRO A 105 -0.32 -6.89 29.58
N GLU A 106 -0.03 -6.39 30.78
CA GLU A 106 0.13 -4.97 31.08
C GLU A 106 1.30 -4.33 30.34
N ASN A 107 2.44 -5.04 30.25
CA ASN A 107 3.63 -4.58 29.51
C ASN A 107 3.33 -4.56 28.00
N VAL A 108 2.66 -5.58 27.49
CA VAL A 108 2.23 -5.63 26.09
C VAL A 108 1.30 -4.47 25.76
N ARG A 109 0.34 -4.15 26.62
CA ARG A 109 -0.56 -3.01 26.45
C ARG A 109 0.23 -1.70 26.34
N ARG A 110 1.20 -1.49 27.23
CA ARG A 110 2.05 -0.26 27.21
C ARG A 110 2.89 -0.18 25.93
N GLU A 111 3.48 -1.29 25.50
CA GLU A 111 4.25 -1.32 24.24
C GLU A 111 3.37 -1.08 23.01
N LEU A 112 2.18 -1.66 22.94
CA LEU A 112 1.22 -1.39 21.83
C LEU A 112 0.81 0.08 21.79
N THR A 113 0.52 0.69 22.94
CA THR A 113 0.21 2.13 23.02
C THR A 113 1.40 2.98 22.56
N ARG A 114 2.62 2.63 23.01
CA ARG A 114 3.84 3.30 22.57
C ARG A 114 4.04 3.21 21.06
N ILE A 115 3.83 2.04 20.45
CA ILE A 115 3.94 1.84 19.00
C ILE A 115 2.91 2.70 18.25
N GLU A 116 1.67 2.75 18.76
CA GLU A 116 0.59 3.53 18.15
C GLU A 116 0.85 5.05 18.23
N GLU A 117 1.37 5.52 19.36
CA GLU A 117 1.67 6.94 19.61
C GLU A 117 3.03 7.37 19.03
N HIS A 118 3.86 6.41 18.57
CA HIS A 118 5.20 6.72 18.09
C HIS A 118 5.11 7.76 16.94
N PRO A 119 5.77 8.93 17.10
CA PRO A 119 5.80 9.93 16.04
C PRO A 119 6.50 9.36 14.81
N GLY A 120 5.97 9.68 13.63
CA GLY A 120 6.61 9.32 12.37
C GLY A 120 8.01 9.94 12.22
N PHE A 121 8.64 9.72 11.07
CA PHE A 121 9.92 10.38 10.79
C PHE A 121 9.76 11.91 10.78
N PRO A 122 10.81 12.65 11.18
CA PRO A 122 10.79 14.11 11.12
C PRO A 122 10.43 14.62 9.71
N ALA A 123 9.60 15.67 9.65
CA ALA A 123 9.15 16.23 8.37
C ALA A 123 10.31 16.57 7.41
N ALA A 124 11.40 17.12 7.94
CA ALA A 124 12.59 17.43 7.15
C ALA A 124 13.19 16.19 6.46
N LEU A 125 13.27 15.06 7.18
CA LEU A 125 13.76 13.80 6.61
C LEU A 125 12.79 13.27 5.53
N GLN A 126 11.47 13.31 5.78
CA GLN A 126 10.48 12.91 4.80
C GLN A 126 10.59 13.72 3.51
N ILE A 127 10.76 15.05 3.62
CA ILE A 127 10.91 15.96 2.48
C ILE A 127 12.18 15.65 1.70
N ALA A 128 13.31 15.48 2.39
CA ALA A 128 14.59 15.19 1.73
C ALA A 128 14.57 13.84 1.00
N VAL A 129 14.04 12.80 1.65
CA VAL A 129 13.95 11.44 1.07
C VAL A 129 12.98 11.42 -0.12
N ALA A 130 11.85 12.12 -0.04
CA ALA A 130 10.91 12.20 -1.16
C ALA A 130 11.52 12.89 -2.38
N GLY A 131 12.27 14.01 -2.16
CA GLY A 131 13.01 14.67 -3.24
C GLY A 131 14.02 13.75 -3.90
N LEU A 132 14.83 13.04 -3.09
CA LEU A 132 15.83 12.11 -3.61
C LEU A 132 15.18 10.93 -4.34
N ALA A 133 14.10 10.36 -3.80
CA ALA A 133 13.39 9.26 -4.44
C ALA A 133 12.81 9.68 -5.80
N GLY A 134 12.12 10.82 -5.87
CA GLY A 134 11.62 11.36 -7.14
C GLY A 134 12.72 11.58 -8.17
N ALA A 135 13.87 12.10 -7.76
CA ALA A 135 15.02 12.31 -8.61
C ALA A 135 15.63 11.00 -9.14
N CYS A 136 15.80 9.99 -8.27
CA CYS A 136 16.29 8.68 -8.69
C CYS A 136 15.37 8.03 -9.72
N PHE A 137 14.06 8.08 -9.50
CA PHE A 137 13.09 7.57 -10.48
C PHE A 137 13.09 8.38 -11.77
N GLY A 138 13.20 9.72 -11.71
CA GLY A 138 13.32 10.55 -12.90
C GLY A 138 14.49 10.12 -13.78
N VAL A 139 15.66 9.86 -13.21
CA VAL A 139 16.83 9.34 -13.96
C VAL A 139 16.60 7.93 -14.50
N MET A 140 15.97 7.04 -13.72
CA MET A 140 15.62 5.69 -14.20
C MET A 140 14.76 5.72 -15.46
N PHE A 141 13.92 6.74 -15.63
CA PHE A 141 13.07 6.95 -16.80
C PHE A 141 13.69 7.86 -17.86
N GLY A 142 15.01 8.02 -17.84
CA GLY A 142 15.76 8.68 -18.91
C GLY A 142 15.98 10.18 -18.70
N GLY A 143 15.82 10.67 -17.48
CA GLY A 143 16.12 12.07 -17.13
C GLY A 143 17.62 12.36 -17.14
N SER A 144 17.98 13.59 -17.50
CA SER A 144 19.34 14.12 -17.47
C SER A 144 19.79 14.45 -16.04
N PRO A 145 21.09 14.75 -15.80
CA PRO A 145 21.55 15.24 -14.51
C PRO A 145 20.85 16.54 -14.05
N TRP A 146 20.41 17.35 -14.98
CA TRP A 146 19.64 18.57 -14.67
C TRP A 146 18.22 18.25 -14.25
N ASP A 147 17.59 17.25 -14.90
CA ASP A 147 16.28 16.73 -14.50
C ASP A 147 16.31 16.10 -13.12
N PHE A 148 17.45 15.45 -12.74
CA PHE A 148 17.68 14.96 -11.39
C PHE A 148 17.57 16.08 -10.35
N LEU A 149 18.28 17.20 -10.57
CA LEU A 149 18.23 18.35 -9.66
C LEU A 149 16.84 18.97 -9.58
N CYS A 150 16.18 19.13 -10.72
CA CYS A 150 14.79 19.60 -10.79
C CYS A 150 13.84 18.66 -10.04
N SER A 151 13.98 17.34 -10.21
CA SER A 151 13.12 16.35 -9.56
C SER A 151 13.33 16.30 -8.04
N ILE A 152 14.54 16.60 -7.52
CA ILE A 152 14.75 16.81 -6.08
C ILE A 152 13.86 17.94 -5.58
N VAL A 153 13.86 19.08 -6.27
CA VAL A 153 13.07 20.25 -5.88
C VAL A 153 11.58 19.93 -5.95
N VAL A 154 11.12 19.35 -7.07
CA VAL A 154 9.71 18.96 -7.28
C VAL A 154 9.23 17.99 -6.20
N GLY A 155 9.95 16.91 -5.96
CA GLY A 155 9.60 15.90 -4.95
C GLY A 155 9.62 16.46 -3.52
N SER A 156 10.62 17.29 -3.19
CA SER A 156 10.71 17.95 -1.89
C SER A 156 9.55 18.93 -1.66
N LEU A 157 9.22 19.75 -2.63
CA LEU A 157 8.09 20.71 -2.52
C LEU A 157 6.74 20.00 -2.49
N TYR A 158 6.58 18.89 -3.25
CA TYR A 158 5.39 18.05 -3.15
C TYR A 158 5.23 17.48 -1.75
N GLN A 159 6.28 16.91 -1.17
CA GLN A 159 6.22 16.32 0.17
C GLN A 159 6.00 17.39 1.24
N ALA A 160 6.60 18.57 1.10
CA ALA A 160 6.34 19.71 1.98
C ALA A 160 4.86 20.14 1.92
N TYR A 161 4.28 20.21 0.71
CA TYR A 161 2.84 20.43 0.53
C TYR A 161 2.02 19.34 1.25
N ALA A 162 2.37 18.07 1.07
CA ALA A 162 1.64 16.97 1.67
C ALA A 162 1.68 16.98 3.20
N VAL A 163 2.83 17.36 3.79
CA VAL A 163 3.03 17.40 5.25
C VAL A 163 2.40 18.64 5.90
N TYR A 164 2.58 19.81 5.31
CA TYR A 164 2.18 21.08 5.96
C TYR A 164 0.83 21.64 5.49
N LEU A 165 0.46 21.40 4.24
CA LEU A 165 -0.74 21.96 3.61
C LEU A 165 -1.80 20.89 3.31
N GLY A 166 -1.44 19.61 3.41
CA GLY A 166 -2.36 18.49 3.20
C GLY A 166 -3.48 18.47 4.23
N ASN A 167 -4.65 19.07 3.90
CA ASN A 167 -5.79 19.09 4.79
C ASN A 167 -6.37 17.68 4.98
N PRO A 168 -6.38 17.10 6.20
CA PRO A 168 -6.92 15.78 6.46
C PRO A 168 -8.43 15.67 6.20
N HIS A 169 -9.17 16.80 6.22
CA HIS A 169 -10.60 16.84 5.93
C HIS A 169 -10.94 16.74 4.43
N LEU A 170 -9.97 16.96 3.56
CA LEU A 170 -10.15 16.75 2.13
C LEU A 170 -10.19 15.25 1.82
N GLY A 171 -11.18 14.84 1.05
CA GLY A 171 -11.26 13.48 0.55
C GLY A 171 -9.98 13.06 -0.16
N ARG A 172 -9.64 11.77 -0.06
CA ARG A 172 -8.42 11.18 -0.63
C ARG A 172 -8.25 11.50 -2.12
N ILE A 173 -9.35 11.43 -2.89
CA ILE A 173 -9.39 11.75 -4.33
C ILE A 173 -8.97 13.19 -4.59
N VAL A 174 -9.54 14.15 -3.84
CA VAL A 174 -9.22 15.57 -4.00
C VAL A 174 -7.75 15.85 -3.72
N ARG A 175 -7.18 15.22 -2.68
CA ARG A 175 -5.75 15.33 -2.37
C ARG A 175 -4.85 14.78 -3.50
N THR A 176 -5.24 13.67 -4.12
CA THR A 176 -4.52 13.12 -5.27
C THR A 176 -4.54 14.08 -6.45
N ILE A 177 -5.70 14.65 -6.80
CA ILE A 177 -5.83 15.61 -7.91
C ILE A 177 -5.00 16.87 -7.64
N LEU A 178 -5.10 17.44 -6.45
CA LEU A 178 -4.33 18.64 -6.10
C LEU A 178 -2.82 18.36 -6.06
N GLY A 179 -2.41 17.20 -5.55
CA GLY A 179 -1.00 16.78 -5.52
C GLY A 179 -0.41 16.61 -6.91
N SER A 180 -1.12 15.92 -7.83
CA SER A 180 -0.65 15.74 -9.20
C SER A 180 -0.62 17.06 -9.98
N ALA A 181 -1.61 17.93 -9.79
CA ALA A 181 -1.61 19.27 -10.36
C ALA A 181 -0.42 20.10 -9.86
N TRP A 182 -0.10 20.01 -8.57
CA TRP A 182 1.05 20.69 -7.96
C TRP A 182 2.38 20.18 -8.52
N ILE A 183 2.58 18.87 -8.64
CA ILE A 183 3.76 18.28 -9.26
C ILE A 183 3.90 18.76 -10.70
N THR A 184 2.84 18.66 -11.50
CA THR A 184 2.85 19.07 -12.90
C THR A 184 3.20 20.56 -13.06
N PHE A 185 2.61 21.41 -12.22
CA PHE A 185 2.91 22.83 -12.19
C PHE A 185 4.39 23.11 -11.91
N LEU A 186 4.97 22.44 -10.91
CA LEU A 186 6.40 22.57 -10.58
C LEU A 186 7.29 22.07 -11.72
N CYS A 187 6.94 20.95 -12.36
CA CYS A 187 7.68 20.45 -13.53
C CYS A 187 7.65 21.44 -14.70
N ILE A 188 6.51 22.09 -14.96
CA ILE A 188 6.40 23.15 -15.98
C ILE A 188 7.33 24.30 -15.64
N LEU A 189 7.40 24.74 -14.38
CA LEU A 189 8.32 25.81 -13.97
C LEU A 189 9.78 25.40 -14.17
N CYS A 190 10.17 24.19 -13.78
CA CYS A 190 11.53 23.69 -13.99
C CYS A 190 11.90 23.56 -15.46
N TYR A 191 10.97 23.10 -16.29
CA TYR A 191 11.19 22.97 -17.74
C TYR A 191 11.22 24.31 -18.48
N ARG A 192 10.36 25.26 -18.06
CA ARG A 192 10.22 26.55 -18.77
C ARG A 192 11.24 27.60 -18.33
N PHE A 193 11.58 27.63 -17.06
CA PHE A 193 12.40 28.68 -16.44
C PHE A 193 13.66 28.13 -15.73
N GLY A 194 13.79 26.81 -15.59
CA GLY A 194 14.92 26.15 -14.98
C GLY A 194 15.77 25.37 -15.99
N PRO A 195 16.69 24.54 -15.50
CA PRO A 195 17.59 23.74 -16.31
C PRO A 195 16.98 22.40 -16.77
N GLY A 196 15.68 22.12 -16.49
CA GLY A 196 15.04 20.85 -16.86
C GLY A 196 14.96 20.66 -18.37
N GLU A 197 15.37 19.49 -18.85
CA GLU A 197 15.46 19.12 -20.26
C GLU A 197 14.38 18.14 -20.69
N ASN A 198 14.07 17.16 -19.83
CA ASN A 198 13.09 16.12 -20.11
C ASN A 198 11.88 16.23 -19.16
N PHE A 199 10.84 16.89 -19.68
CA PHE A 199 9.60 17.11 -18.93
C PHE A 199 8.92 15.82 -18.46
N ASP A 200 8.89 14.80 -19.31
CA ASP A 200 8.22 13.54 -19.02
C ASP A 200 8.93 12.78 -17.88
N ALA A 201 10.26 12.75 -17.90
CA ALA A 201 11.04 12.12 -16.85
C ALA A 201 10.85 12.79 -15.47
N MET A 202 10.79 14.13 -15.46
CA MET A 202 10.52 14.89 -14.23
C MET A 202 9.10 14.64 -13.69
N ILE A 203 8.09 14.59 -14.57
CA ILE A 203 6.71 14.27 -14.18
C ILE A 203 6.63 12.86 -13.58
N ILE A 204 7.20 11.85 -14.27
CA ILE A 204 7.20 10.48 -13.80
C ILE A 204 7.88 10.37 -12.43
N GLY A 205 9.06 11.00 -12.27
CA GLY A 205 9.78 11.05 -10.99
C GLY A 205 8.96 11.67 -9.85
N GLY A 206 8.19 12.72 -10.13
CA GLY A 206 7.31 13.34 -9.15
C GLY A 206 6.07 12.50 -8.81
N ILE A 207 5.39 11.98 -9.84
CA ILE A 207 4.15 11.22 -9.69
C ILE A 207 4.37 9.87 -9.00
N ILE A 208 5.53 9.23 -9.18
CA ILE A 208 5.85 7.93 -8.56
C ILE A 208 5.69 7.96 -7.03
N LEU A 209 5.90 9.12 -6.41
CA LEU A 209 5.72 9.31 -4.97
C LEU A 209 4.25 9.15 -4.52
N MET A 210 3.31 9.27 -5.45
CA MET A 210 1.89 9.13 -5.20
C MET A 210 1.36 7.73 -5.57
N VAL A 211 2.13 6.96 -6.33
CA VAL A 211 1.72 5.61 -6.78
C VAL A 211 1.55 4.69 -5.58
N PRO A 212 0.42 4.00 -5.44
CA PRO A 212 0.12 3.13 -4.31
C PRO A 212 0.85 1.78 -4.43
N GLY A 213 2.20 1.79 -4.56
CA GLY A 213 3.01 0.59 -4.80
C GLY A 213 2.83 -0.49 -3.74
N VAL A 214 2.86 -0.12 -2.45
CA VAL A 214 2.66 -1.08 -1.35
C VAL A 214 1.27 -1.72 -1.42
N ALA A 215 0.23 -0.96 -1.77
CA ALA A 215 -1.11 -1.49 -1.91
C ALA A 215 -1.21 -2.52 -3.05
N PHE A 216 -0.55 -2.26 -4.19
CA PHE A 216 -0.47 -3.21 -5.31
C PHE A 216 0.27 -4.49 -4.91
N THR A 217 1.44 -4.35 -4.30
CA THR A 217 2.24 -5.50 -3.87
C THR A 217 1.49 -6.37 -2.87
N ASN A 218 0.85 -5.75 -1.87
CA ASN A 218 0.08 -6.48 -0.87
C ASN A 218 -1.17 -7.12 -1.48
N ALA A 219 -1.84 -6.46 -2.43
CA ALA A 219 -2.99 -7.04 -3.12
C ALA A 219 -2.61 -8.33 -3.88
N ILE A 220 -1.48 -8.31 -4.61
CA ILE A 220 -0.99 -9.50 -5.31
C ILE A 220 -0.63 -10.59 -4.30
N ARG A 221 0.03 -10.23 -3.21
CA ARG A 221 0.46 -11.18 -2.20
C ARG A 221 -0.72 -11.82 -1.47
N ASP A 222 -1.71 -11.03 -1.06
CA ASP A 222 -2.95 -11.56 -0.47
C ASP A 222 -3.64 -12.56 -1.42
N MET A 223 -3.66 -12.28 -2.75
CA MET A 223 -4.20 -13.22 -3.74
C MET A 223 -3.38 -14.51 -3.84
N VAL A 224 -2.05 -14.43 -3.79
CA VAL A 224 -1.15 -15.60 -3.81
C VAL A 224 -1.33 -16.46 -2.56
N ASP A 225 -1.57 -15.83 -1.41
CA ASP A 225 -1.84 -16.48 -0.14
C ASP A 225 -3.30 -16.96 -0.02
N SER A 226 -4.08 -16.92 -1.13
CA SER A 226 -5.49 -17.35 -1.26
C SER A 226 -6.52 -16.44 -0.60
N ASP A 227 -6.15 -15.26 -0.14
CA ASP A 227 -7.05 -14.22 0.38
C ASP A 227 -7.65 -13.38 -0.76
N TYR A 228 -8.35 -14.04 -1.66
CA TYR A 228 -8.88 -13.43 -2.89
C TYR A 228 -9.80 -12.23 -2.64
N ILE A 229 -10.60 -12.23 -1.59
CA ILE A 229 -11.53 -11.13 -1.26
C ILE A 229 -10.72 -9.88 -0.93
N SER A 230 -9.81 -9.98 0.03
CA SER A 230 -8.97 -8.85 0.48
C SER A 230 -8.04 -8.38 -0.61
N GLY A 231 -7.38 -9.32 -1.33
CA GLY A 231 -6.52 -9.01 -2.46
C GLY A 231 -7.26 -8.27 -3.58
N SER A 232 -8.47 -8.73 -3.95
CA SER A 232 -9.28 -8.08 -4.98
C SER A 232 -9.73 -6.67 -4.58
N VAL A 233 -10.17 -6.47 -3.34
CA VAL A 233 -10.57 -5.15 -2.82
C VAL A 233 -9.39 -4.18 -2.79
N ARG A 234 -8.21 -4.63 -2.31
CA ARG A 234 -6.99 -3.80 -2.31
C ARG A 234 -6.51 -3.48 -3.73
N MET A 235 -6.58 -4.45 -4.64
CA MET A 235 -6.24 -4.24 -6.06
C MET A 235 -7.15 -3.19 -6.68
N LEU A 236 -8.46 -3.31 -6.48
CA LEU A 236 -9.43 -2.34 -7.00
C LEU A 236 -9.18 -0.93 -6.45
N ASP A 237 -8.96 -0.78 -5.15
CA ASP A 237 -8.63 0.52 -4.53
C ASP A 237 -7.33 1.12 -5.11
N ALA A 238 -6.31 0.29 -5.32
CA ALA A 238 -5.04 0.71 -5.91
C ALA A 238 -5.20 1.13 -7.38
N VAL A 239 -5.97 0.38 -8.19
CA VAL A 239 -6.25 0.70 -9.59
C VAL A 239 -7.04 2.02 -9.71
N ILE A 240 -8.10 2.19 -8.89
CA ILE A 240 -8.88 3.44 -8.89
C ILE A 240 -7.98 4.64 -8.57
N ARG A 241 -7.10 4.53 -7.58
CA ARG A 241 -6.16 5.61 -7.24
C ARG A 241 -5.18 5.90 -8.37
N PHE A 242 -4.67 4.86 -9.02
CA PHE A 242 -3.76 4.97 -10.15
C PHE A 242 -4.44 5.67 -11.34
N SER A 243 -5.67 5.26 -11.70
CA SER A 243 -6.45 5.90 -12.76
C SER A 243 -6.71 7.38 -12.49
N LEU A 244 -7.03 7.74 -11.24
CA LEU A 244 -7.23 9.13 -10.83
C LEU A 244 -5.94 9.95 -10.92
N LEU A 245 -4.80 9.33 -10.61
CA LEU A 245 -3.47 9.96 -10.66
C LEU A 245 -3.11 10.37 -12.10
N PHE A 246 -3.39 9.49 -13.06
CA PHE A 246 -3.12 9.75 -14.49
C PHE A 246 -4.28 10.45 -15.20
N GLY A 247 -5.34 10.83 -14.50
CA GLY A 247 -6.50 11.52 -15.06
C GLY A 247 -7.25 10.67 -16.10
N VAL A 248 -7.14 9.34 -16.03
CA VAL A 248 -7.86 8.43 -16.92
C VAL A 248 -9.35 8.45 -16.55
N PRO A 249 -10.25 8.76 -17.48
CA PRO A 249 -11.68 8.64 -17.22
C PRO A 249 -12.05 7.19 -16.88
N ALA A 250 -12.76 6.97 -15.77
CA ALA A 250 -13.12 5.64 -15.25
C ALA A 250 -13.78 4.70 -16.30
N ARG A 251 -14.43 5.27 -17.31
CA ARG A 251 -15.00 4.50 -18.45
C ARG A 251 -13.95 3.73 -19.27
N TYR A 252 -12.67 4.09 -19.16
CA TYR A 252 -11.57 3.43 -19.88
C TYR A 252 -10.79 2.43 -19.02
N ASP A 253 -10.98 2.44 -17.70
CA ASP A 253 -10.28 1.54 -16.76
C ASP A 253 -10.37 0.06 -17.16
N PRO A 254 -11.55 -0.49 -17.56
CA PRO A 254 -11.63 -1.89 -17.98
C PRO A 254 -10.76 -2.18 -19.21
N SER A 255 -10.64 -1.21 -20.12
CA SER A 255 -9.80 -1.37 -21.32
C SER A 255 -8.31 -1.30 -20.97
N CYS A 256 -7.92 -0.43 -20.05
CA CYS A 256 -6.55 -0.32 -19.56
C CYS A 256 -6.15 -1.60 -18.80
N ALA A 257 -7.02 -2.10 -17.92
CA ALA A 257 -6.82 -3.35 -17.21
C ALA A 257 -6.66 -4.55 -18.16
N LEU A 258 -7.48 -4.60 -19.23
CA LEU A 258 -7.39 -5.64 -20.25
C LEU A 258 -6.04 -5.59 -20.99
N ILE A 259 -5.58 -4.39 -21.38
CA ILE A 259 -4.31 -4.21 -22.08
C ILE A 259 -3.16 -4.68 -21.17
N GLY A 260 -3.10 -4.19 -19.93
CA GLY A 260 -2.08 -4.59 -18.96
C GLY A 260 -2.11 -6.08 -18.67
N GLY A 261 -3.29 -6.66 -18.43
CA GLY A 261 -3.46 -8.09 -18.16
C GLY A 261 -3.02 -8.99 -19.32
N VAL A 262 -3.41 -8.66 -20.56
CA VAL A 262 -3.01 -9.44 -21.75
C VAL A 262 -1.51 -9.34 -22.01
N SER A 263 -0.93 -8.15 -21.88
CA SER A 263 0.51 -7.96 -22.08
C SER A 263 1.33 -8.66 -21.00
N TRP A 264 0.89 -8.63 -19.75
CA TRP A 264 1.53 -9.35 -18.65
C TRP A 264 1.43 -10.87 -18.83
N LEU A 265 0.27 -11.36 -19.22
CA LEU A 265 0.12 -12.79 -19.54
C LEU A 265 1.04 -13.22 -20.67
N ALA A 266 1.15 -12.44 -21.74
CA ALA A 266 2.08 -12.70 -22.84
C ALA A 266 3.53 -12.71 -22.37
N TYR A 267 3.93 -11.77 -21.49
CA TYR A 267 5.25 -11.77 -20.86
C TYR A 267 5.52 -13.07 -20.09
N LEU A 268 4.59 -13.49 -19.23
CA LEU A 268 4.74 -14.70 -18.43
C LEU A 268 4.81 -15.98 -19.29
N LEU A 269 4.03 -16.04 -20.36
CA LEU A 269 4.03 -17.19 -21.29
C LEU A 269 5.32 -17.26 -22.11
N LEU A 270 5.92 -16.13 -22.46
CA LEU A 270 7.16 -16.09 -23.25
C LEU A 270 8.42 -16.25 -22.40
N LEU A 271 8.38 -15.86 -21.13
CA LEU A 271 9.55 -15.88 -20.24
C LEU A 271 10.24 -17.24 -20.14
N PRO A 272 9.54 -18.41 -20.05
CA PRO A 272 10.19 -19.72 -20.00
C PRO A 272 10.90 -20.13 -21.31
N TYR A 273 10.50 -19.55 -22.45
CA TYR A 273 10.97 -19.91 -23.78
C TYR A 273 11.92 -18.88 -24.39
N SER A 274 12.13 -17.72 -23.74
CA SER A 274 12.92 -16.62 -24.29
C SER A 274 13.67 -15.86 -23.19
N SER A 275 14.55 -14.93 -23.59
CA SER A 275 15.19 -14.03 -22.64
C SER A 275 14.18 -12.98 -22.12
N VAL A 276 14.48 -12.43 -20.93
CA VAL A 276 13.69 -11.34 -20.33
C VAL A 276 13.48 -10.19 -21.32
N SER A 277 14.52 -9.83 -22.08
CA SER A 277 14.47 -8.75 -23.09
C SER A 277 13.47 -9.05 -24.21
N ILE A 278 13.42 -10.28 -24.71
CA ILE A 278 12.49 -10.68 -25.79
C ILE A 278 11.05 -10.72 -25.24
N ALA A 279 10.84 -11.28 -24.05
CA ALA A 279 9.53 -11.32 -23.42
C ALA A 279 8.99 -9.91 -23.15
N THR A 280 9.83 -8.99 -22.64
CA THR A 280 9.48 -7.59 -22.41
C THR A 280 9.18 -6.87 -23.72
N PHE A 281 9.99 -7.08 -24.76
CA PHE A 281 9.75 -6.49 -26.08
C PHE A 281 8.40 -6.92 -26.66
N ALA A 282 8.08 -8.22 -26.62
CA ALA A 282 6.81 -8.74 -27.12
C ALA A 282 5.61 -8.19 -26.32
N ALA A 283 5.71 -8.14 -24.99
CA ALA A 283 4.68 -7.53 -24.15
C ALA A 283 4.46 -6.05 -24.48
N THR A 284 5.54 -5.29 -24.67
CA THR A 284 5.47 -3.86 -25.06
C THR A 284 4.80 -3.67 -26.42
N VAL A 285 5.13 -4.50 -27.39
CA VAL A 285 4.46 -4.49 -28.72
C VAL A 285 2.95 -4.72 -28.58
N ILE A 286 2.54 -5.69 -27.75
CA ILE A 286 1.13 -5.95 -27.47
C ILE A 286 0.44 -4.73 -26.85
N VAL A 287 1.08 -4.09 -25.85
CA VAL A 287 0.55 -2.85 -25.24
C VAL A 287 0.33 -1.78 -26.30
N ILE A 288 1.31 -1.53 -27.15
CA ILE A 288 1.23 -0.49 -28.19
C ILE A 288 0.12 -0.78 -29.18
N LEU A 289 0.03 -2.02 -29.68
CA LEU A 289 -0.98 -2.41 -30.67
C LEU A 289 -2.40 -2.34 -30.09
N MET A 290 -2.61 -2.89 -28.89
CA MET A 290 -3.90 -2.86 -28.23
C MET A 290 -4.31 -1.42 -27.85
N SER A 291 -3.40 -0.63 -27.31
CA SER A 291 -3.65 0.78 -26.98
C SER A 291 -4.08 1.58 -28.22
N ARG A 292 -3.40 1.37 -29.35
CA ARG A 292 -3.75 2.01 -30.62
C ARG A 292 -5.12 1.55 -31.12
N TRP A 293 -5.42 0.26 -31.04
CA TRP A 293 -6.72 -0.30 -31.44
C TRP A 293 -7.89 0.29 -30.62
N PHE A 294 -7.74 0.33 -29.28
CA PHE A 294 -8.73 0.93 -28.41
C PHE A 294 -8.87 2.43 -28.61
N ALA A 295 -7.77 3.15 -28.83
CA ALA A 295 -7.78 4.60 -29.09
C ALA A 295 -8.57 4.94 -30.35
N VAL A 296 -8.33 4.22 -31.45
CA VAL A 296 -9.08 4.40 -32.70
C VAL A 296 -10.56 4.08 -32.53
N ARG A 297 -10.86 2.94 -31.87
CA ARG A 297 -12.25 2.50 -31.67
C ARG A 297 -13.05 3.42 -30.75
N LYS A 298 -12.41 3.96 -29.72
CA LYS A 298 -13.02 4.86 -28.74
C LYS A 298 -12.82 6.34 -29.03
N ARG A 299 -12.16 6.68 -30.14
CA ARG A 299 -11.86 8.06 -30.61
C ARG A 299 -11.24 8.94 -29.51
N CYS A 300 -10.21 8.43 -28.86
CA CYS A 300 -9.51 9.13 -27.78
C CYS A 300 -7.99 9.01 -27.97
N PRO A 301 -7.18 9.85 -27.28
CA PRO A 301 -5.73 9.79 -27.38
C PRO A 301 -5.17 8.44 -26.96
N VAL A 302 -4.17 7.93 -27.69
CA VAL A 302 -3.50 6.64 -27.40
C VAL A 302 -2.85 6.63 -26.03
N THR A 303 -2.35 7.77 -25.58
CA THR A 303 -1.68 7.96 -24.29
C THR A 303 -2.52 7.52 -23.09
N ILE A 304 -3.85 7.62 -23.16
CA ILE A 304 -4.77 7.16 -22.11
C ILE A 304 -4.58 5.66 -21.85
N PHE A 305 -4.41 4.86 -22.90
CA PHE A 305 -4.26 3.41 -22.80
C PHE A 305 -2.81 2.98 -22.66
N LEU A 306 -1.88 3.75 -23.24
CA LEU A 306 -0.45 3.41 -23.22
C LEU A 306 0.13 3.54 -21.81
N ILE A 307 -0.13 4.68 -21.13
CA ILE A 307 0.43 4.95 -19.80
C ILE A 307 -0.19 4.08 -18.73
N SER A 308 -1.49 3.82 -18.83
CA SER A 308 -2.23 3.03 -17.85
C SER A 308 -2.23 1.52 -18.15
N GLY A 309 -1.72 1.09 -19.31
CA GLY A 309 -1.61 -0.32 -19.71
C GLY A 309 -0.21 -0.93 -19.51
N ILE A 310 0.79 -0.11 -19.16
CA ILE A 310 2.14 -0.53 -18.79
C ILE A 310 2.21 -0.81 -17.30
#